data_41c28e5d45f556c27d08e2dfe385621a
#
_entry.id   41c28e5d45f556c27d08e2dfe385621a
#
_cell.length_a   1.000
_cell.length_b   1.000
_cell.length_c   1.000
_cell.angle_alpha   90.00
_cell.angle_beta   90.00
_cell.angle_gamma   90.00
#
_symmetry.space_group_name_H-M   'P 1'
#
loop_
_entity.id
_entity.type
_entity.pdbx_description
1 polymer ?
#
loop_
_entity_poly.entity_id
_entity_poly.type
_entity_poly.pdbx_seq_one_letter_code
_entity_poly.pdbx_strand_id
1 'polypeptide(L)'
;MPAALLSRRAAIVQSAGVIAVVLVLPAAAAALPEPKGRVILTLSGQIGQPNRGKDAVFDMAMLEALPQHSFTTRTPWHDRPVKFTGPLLADVLATVKAQGKTINASAINDYTIRIPMADAQTQGVIVARLLDDRPMAVRDKGPLFVVYPFDSKAELRSSVYYERSIWQLKRMSIE
;
A
#
# COMPACT_ATOMS: atom_id res chain seq x y z
N MET A 1 -34.06 86.62 9.01
CA MET A 1 -33.52 85.52 9.84
C MET A 1 -33.41 84.32 8.96
N PRO A 2 -32.20 83.90 8.52
CA PRO A 2 -32.02 82.67 7.70
C PRO A 2 -31.53 81.53 8.55
N ALA A 3 -32.11 80.35 8.34
CA ALA A 3 -31.79 79.09 8.93
C ALA A 3 -30.58 78.46 8.22
N ALA A 4 -29.63 77.95 8.98
CA ALA A 4 -28.42 77.31 8.51
C ALA A 4 -28.68 75.81 8.11
N LEU A 5 -28.35 75.49 6.88
CA LEU A 5 -28.31 74.09 6.41
C LEU A 5 -26.99 73.39 6.83
N LEU A 6 -27.11 72.43 7.67
CA LEU A 6 -26.00 71.51 8.01
C LEU A 6 -25.86 70.35 6.96
N SER A 7 -24.82 70.44 6.17
CA SER A 7 -24.43 69.38 5.23
C SER A 7 -23.76 68.21 5.97
N ARG A 8 -24.41 67.05 5.98
CA ARG A 8 -23.79 65.78 6.44
C ARG A 8 -22.99 65.17 5.29
N ARG A 9 -21.68 65.18 5.37
CA ARG A 9 -20.77 64.40 4.50
C ARG A 9 -20.72 62.97 5.03
N ALA A 10 -21.27 62.06 4.29
CA ALA A 10 -21.11 60.62 4.54
C ALA A 10 -19.72 60.18 4.05
N ALA A 11 -18.88 59.71 4.96
CA ALA A 11 -17.59 59.07 4.62
C ALA A 11 -17.85 57.60 4.25
N ILE A 12 -17.59 57.26 2.99
CA ILE A 12 -17.61 55.87 2.51
C ILE A 12 -16.24 55.27 2.85
N VAL A 13 -16.20 54.37 3.82
CA VAL A 13 -15.02 53.55 4.12
C VAL A 13 -15.03 52.35 3.17
N GLN A 14 -14.16 52.37 2.16
CA GLN A 14 -13.89 51.20 1.31
C GLN A 14 -12.96 50.27 2.04
N SER A 15 -13.46 49.15 2.55
CA SER A 15 -12.64 48.06 3.07
C SER A 15 -12.15 47.19 1.90
N ALA A 16 -10.87 47.32 1.54
CA ALA A 16 -10.22 46.44 0.60
C ALA A 16 -9.96 45.06 1.27
N GLY A 17 -10.81 44.09 0.93
CA GLY A 17 -10.61 42.71 1.34
C GLY A 17 -9.39 42.07 0.59
N VAL A 18 -8.34 41.80 1.29
CA VAL A 18 -7.19 41.02 0.76
C VAL A 18 -7.59 39.54 0.71
N ILE A 19 -7.89 39.03 -0.49
CA ILE A 19 -8.11 37.61 -0.71
C ILE A 19 -6.72 36.97 -0.77
N ALA A 20 -6.31 36.29 0.30
CA ALA A 20 -5.12 35.45 0.32
C ALA A 20 -5.40 34.19 -0.49
N VAL A 21 -4.87 34.10 -1.71
CA VAL A 21 -4.87 32.89 -2.51
C VAL A 21 -3.83 31.94 -1.91
N VAL A 22 -4.27 30.92 -1.16
CA VAL A 22 -3.43 29.84 -0.69
C VAL A 22 -3.11 28.93 -1.88
N LEU A 23 -1.92 29.07 -2.46
CA LEU A 23 -1.40 28.11 -3.43
C LEU A 23 -1.13 26.79 -2.70
N VAL A 24 -2.02 25.82 -2.86
CA VAL A 24 -1.77 24.43 -2.49
C VAL A 24 -0.87 23.84 -3.56
N LEU A 25 0.45 23.82 -3.31
CA LEU A 25 1.39 23.09 -4.15
C LEU A 25 1.09 21.60 -4.00
N PRO A 26 0.94 20.85 -5.11
CA PRO A 26 0.82 19.39 -5.04
C PRO A 26 2.10 18.84 -4.39
N ALA A 27 1.95 18.11 -3.29
CA ALA A 27 3.06 17.38 -2.70
C ALA A 27 3.59 16.40 -3.76
N ALA A 28 4.78 16.66 -4.28
CA ALA A 28 5.45 15.73 -5.17
C ALA A 28 5.57 14.40 -4.41
N ALA A 29 4.97 13.34 -4.95
CA ALA A 29 5.11 12.01 -4.37
C ALA A 29 6.61 11.71 -4.27
N ALA A 30 7.10 11.55 -3.04
CA ALA A 30 8.52 11.28 -2.80
C ALA A 30 8.95 10.04 -3.58
N ALA A 31 10.12 10.11 -4.21
CA ALA A 31 10.68 8.97 -4.91
C ALA A 31 10.87 7.79 -3.94
N LEU A 32 10.65 6.57 -4.43
CA LEU A 32 10.89 5.38 -3.62
C LEU A 32 12.39 5.34 -3.23
N PRO A 33 12.74 5.32 -1.94
CA PRO A 33 14.14 5.31 -1.51
C PRO A 33 14.83 4.01 -1.91
N GLU A 34 16.15 4.02 -2.02
CA GLU A 34 16.93 2.79 -2.16
C GLU A 34 16.96 2.01 -0.83
N PRO A 35 16.91 0.67 -0.90
CA PRO A 35 17.01 -0.18 0.30
C PRO A 35 18.40 -0.02 0.94
N LYS A 36 18.42 0.09 2.26
CA LYS A 36 19.66 0.12 3.08
C LYS A 36 20.07 -1.26 3.56
N GLY A 37 19.14 -2.21 3.56
CA GLY A 37 19.34 -3.58 3.98
C GLY A 37 19.32 -4.57 2.81
N ARG A 38 19.26 -5.86 3.17
CA ARG A 38 19.10 -6.94 2.18
C ARG A 38 17.78 -6.80 1.45
N VAL A 39 17.81 -6.79 0.12
CA VAL A 39 16.60 -6.85 -0.71
C VAL A 39 15.87 -8.16 -0.47
N ILE A 40 14.59 -8.08 -0.14
CA ILE A 40 13.71 -9.23 0.12
C ILE A 40 12.54 -9.33 -0.85
N LEU A 41 12.17 -8.20 -1.50
CA LEU A 41 11.09 -8.16 -2.48
C LEU A 41 11.51 -7.31 -3.67
N THR A 42 11.22 -7.79 -4.88
CA THR A 42 11.43 -7.06 -6.15
C THR A 42 10.11 -6.98 -6.90
N LEU A 43 9.72 -5.76 -7.31
CA LEU A 43 8.61 -5.54 -8.21
C LEU A 43 9.13 -5.07 -9.57
N SER A 44 8.54 -5.59 -10.65
CA SER A 44 8.92 -5.29 -12.03
C SER A 44 7.70 -5.18 -12.95
N GLY A 45 7.91 -4.94 -14.25
CA GLY A 45 6.83 -4.82 -15.22
C GLY A 45 6.20 -3.43 -15.24
N GLN A 46 4.86 -3.33 -15.27
CA GLN A 46 4.14 -2.06 -15.38
C GLN A 46 4.13 -1.30 -14.04
N ILE A 47 5.27 -0.75 -13.67
CA ILE A 47 5.47 0.10 -12.49
C ILE A 47 5.94 1.49 -12.90
N GLY A 48 5.43 2.52 -12.23
CA GLY A 48 5.75 3.93 -12.54
C GLY A 48 6.82 4.54 -11.63
N GLN A 49 7.28 3.81 -10.59
CA GLN A 49 8.22 4.36 -9.61
C GLN A 49 9.27 3.31 -9.18
N PRO A 50 10.23 2.99 -10.08
CA PRO A 50 11.36 2.14 -9.73
C PRO A 50 12.38 2.89 -8.86
N ASN A 51 13.20 2.16 -8.09
CA ASN A 51 14.34 2.69 -7.36
C ASN A 51 15.67 2.00 -7.70
N ARG A 52 15.63 0.97 -8.56
CA ARG A 52 16.84 0.29 -9.05
C ARG A 52 16.68 -0.15 -10.50
N GLY A 53 17.24 0.62 -11.43
CA GLY A 53 17.08 0.36 -12.86
C GLY A 53 15.62 0.47 -13.30
N LYS A 54 15.03 -0.65 -13.76
CA LYS A 54 13.62 -0.74 -14.13
C LYS A 54 12.75 -1.38 -13.03
N ASP A 55 13.37 -1.82 -11.94
CA ASP A 55 12.72 -2.53 -10.86
C ASP A 55 12.52 -1.64 -9.63
N ALA A 56 11.51 -1.95 -8.84
CA ALA A 56 11.36 -1.43 -7.49
C ALA A 56 11.76 -2.53 -6.50
N VAL A 57 12.73 -2.25 -5.64
CA VAL A 57 13.28 -3.20 -4.67
C VAL A 57 13.04 -2.71 -3.25
N PHE A 58 12.71 -3.65 -2.37
CA PHE A 58 12.39 -3.39 -0.97
C PHE A 58 13.26 -4.23 -0.05
N ASP A 59 13.76 -3.63 1.01
CA ASP A 59 14.21 -4.34 2.20
C ASP A 59 13.10 -4.43 3.25
N MET A 60 13.36 -5.09 4.38
CA MET A 60 12.37 -5.26 5.43
C MET A 60 11.94 -3.92 6.04
N ALA A 61 12.87 -3.00 6.25
CA ALA A 61 12.59 -1.70 6.85
C ALA A 61 11.64 -0.86 5.99
N MET A 62 11.75 -0.94 4.66
CA MET A 62 10.85 -0.27 3.74
C MET A 62 9.42 -0.82 3.83
N LEU A 63 9.25 -2.13 3.97
CA LEU A 63 7.94 -2.75 4.16
C LEU A 63 7.36 -2.45 5.54
N GLU A 64 8.20 -2.36 6.57
CA GLU A 64 7.81 -1.95 7.93
C GLU A 64 7.33 -0.51 8.02
N ALA A 65 7.87 0.37 7.19
CA ALA A 65 7.50 1.78 7.15
C ALA A 65 6.12 2.04 6.49
N LEU A 66 5.58 1.07 5.75
CA LEU A 66 4.22 1.15 5.21
C LEU A 66 3.18 0.94 6.32
N PRO A 67 1.93 1.42 6.15
CA PRO A 67 0.86 1.11 7.08
C PRO A 67 0.73 -0.39 7.32
N GLN A 68 0.75 -0.82 8.58
CA GLN A 68 0.68 -2.23 8.94
C GLN A 68 -0.75 -2.63 9.26
N HIS A 69 -1.18 -3.75 8.69
CA HIS A 69 -2.49 -4.36 8.92
C HIS A 69 -2.33 -5.74 9.53
N SER A 70 -3.26 -6.12 10.39
CA SER A 70 -3.25 -7.43 11.05
C SER A 70 -4.63 -8.06 10.99
N PHE A 71 -4.66 -9.36 10.81
CA PHE A 71 -5.86 -10.18 11.01
C PHE A 71 -5.48 -11.57 11.50
N THR A 72 -6.40 -12.21 12.20
CA THR A 72 -6.30 -13.61 12.60
C THR A 72 -7.22 -14.43 11.71
N THR A 73 -6.71 -15.51 11.12
CA THR A 73 -7.48 -16.37 10.22
C THR A 73 -7.02 -17.82 10.28
N ARG A 74 -7.94 -18.73 9.98
CA ARG A 74 -7.60 -20.14 9.72
C ARG A 74 -7.02 -20.25 8.32
N THR A 75 -6.10 -21.17 8.15
CA THR A 75 -5.51 -21.50 6.84
C THR A 75 -5.39 -23.00 6.69
N PRO A 76 -5.29 -23.54 5.47
CA PRO A 76 -5.04 -24.98 5.27
C PRO A 76 -3.64 -25.45 5.75
N TRP A 77 -2.77 -24.51 6.11
CA TRP A 77 -1.35 -24.80 6.42
C TRP A 77 -1.01 -24.69 7.91
N HIS A 78 -1.99 -24.35 8.76
CA HIS A 78 -1.81 -24.19 10.20
C HIS A 78 -2.96 -24.88 10.93
N ASP A 79 -2.66 -25.61 12.00
CA ASP A 79 -3.65 -26.38 12.77
C ASP A 79 -4.59 -25.49 13.62
N ARG A 80 -4.25 -24.21 13.78
CA ARG A 80 -5.00 -23.23 14.54
C ARG A 80 -5.12 -21.90 13.78
N PRO A 81 -6.06 -21.03 14.16
CA PRO A 81 -6.04 -19.65 13.68
C PRO A 81 -4.71 -18.97 14.07
N VAL A 82 -4.12 -18.23 13.12
CA VAL A 82 -2.86 -17.52 13.31
C VAL A 82 -3.01 -16.05 12.93
N LYS A 83 -2.28 -15.18 13.61
CA LYS A 83 -2.26 -13.75 13.35
C LYS A 83 -1.18 -13.45 12.31
N PHE A 84 -1.58 -12.84 11.20
CA PHE A 84 -0.69 -12.30 10.19
C PHE A 84 -0.62 -10.78 10.31
N THR A 85 0.58 -10.21 10.13
CA THR A 85 0.79 -8.75 10.12
C THR A 85 1.73 -8.35 8.99
N GLY A 86 1.34 -7.32 8.25
CA GLY A 86 2.11 -6.72 7.16
C GLY A 86 1.36 -5.60 6.47
N PRO A 87 1.99 -4.92 5.50
CA PRO A 87 1.31 -3.92 4.69
C PRO A 87 0.24 -4.56 3.79
N LEU A 88 -0.80 -3.79 3.43
CA LEU A 88 -1.71 -4.21 2.37
C LEU A 88 -0.95 -4.40 1.07
N LEU A 89 -1.31 -5.42 0.30
CA LEU A 89 -0.79 -5.60 -1.06
C LEU A 89 -1.08 -4.37 -1.92
N ALA A 90 -2.25 -3.74 -1.75
CA ALA A 90 -2.61 -2.49 -2.41
C ALA A 90 -1.62 -1.36 -2.11
N ASP A 91 -1.18 -1.20 -0.85
CA ASP A 91 -0.24 -0.14 -0.46
C ASP A 91 1.15 -0.37 -1.05
N VAL A 92 1.62 -1.62 -1.06
CA VAL A 92 2.89 -1.99 -1.72
C VAL A 92 2.84 -1.65 -3.21
N LEU A 93 1.74 -1.99 -3.91
CA LEU A 93 1.54 -1.71 -5.33
C LEU A 93 1.41 -0.20 -5.61
N ALA A 94 0.71 0.54 -4.74
CA ALA A 94 0.56 1.99 -4.85
C ALA A 94 1.90 2.72 -4.71
N THR A 95 2.77 2.26 -3.81
CA THR A 95 4.12 2.82 -3.60
C THR A 95 4.96 2.81 -4.88
N VAL A 96 4.80 1.78 -5.73
CA VAL A 96 5.50 1.66 -7.00
C VAL A 96 4.70 2.16 -8.20
N LYS A 97 3.50 2.72 -7.97
CA LYS A 97 2.56 3.15 -9.03
C LYS A 97 2.30 2.04 -10.04
N ALA A 98 1.98 0.85 -9.55
CA ALA A 98 1.67 -0.31 -10.39
C ALA A 98 0.40 -0.06 -11.23
N GLN A 99 0.46 -0.36 -12.54
CA GLN A 99 -0.61 -0.11 -13.52
C GLN A 99 -0.84 -1.35 -14.39
N GLY A 100 -1.29 -2.44 -13.81
CA GLY A 100 -1.57 -3.67 -14.53
C GLY A 100 -2.89 -4.31 -14.11
N LYS A 101 -3.22 -5.43 -14.72
CA LYS A 101 -4.40 -6.23 -14.40
C LYS A 101 -4.06 -7.49 -13.61
N THR A 102 -2.81 -7.92 -13.70
CA THR A 102 -2.33 -9.18 -13.13
C THR A 102 -1.00 -8.97 -12.41
N ILE A 103 -0.85 -9.66 -11.29
CA ILE A 103 0.38 -9.76 -10.52
C ILE A 103 0.87 -11.20 -10.66
N ASN A 104 2.01 -11.42 -11.31
CA ASN A 104 2.71 -12.71 -11.27
C ASN A 104 3.64 -12.72 -10.06
N ALA A 105 3.24 -13.41 -9.02
CA ALA A 105 3.99 -13.50 -7.77
C ALA A 105 4.84 -14.77 -7.76
N SER A 106 6.14 -14.65 -7.45
CA SER A 106 7.09 -15.75 -7.43
C SER A 106 7.75 -15.91 -6.06
N ALA A 107 7.83 -17.14 -5.60
CA ALA A 107 8.51 -17.56 -4.38
C ALA A 107 10.03 -17.72 -4.58
N ILE A 108 10.75 -17.98 -3.49
CA ILE A 108 12.21 -18.21 -3.51
C ILE A 108 12.59 -19.43 -4.36
N ASN A 109 11.73 -20.45 -4.40
CA ASN A 109 11.92 -21.69 -5.19
C ASN A 109 11.37 -21.58 -6.62
N ASP A 110 11.13 -20.35 -7.10
CA ASP A 110 10.60 -20.00 -8.42
C ASP A 110 9.16 -20.51 -8.72
N TYR A 111 8.45 -21.03 -7.71
CA TYR A 111 7.02 -21.26 -7.81
C TYR A 111 6.31 -19.94 -8.09
N THR A 112 5.45 -19.91 -9.11
CA THR A 112 4.79 -18.68 -9.56
C THR A 112 3.29 -18.86 -9.64
N ILE A 113 2.53 -17.86 -9.18
CA ILE A 113 1.08 -17.81 -9.28
C ILE A 113 0.63 -16.47 -9.85
N ARG A 114 -0.61 -16.43 -10.33
CA ARG A 114 -1.27 -15.21 -10.81
C ARG A 114 -2.29 -14.74 -9.79
N ILE A 115 -2.18 -13.46 -9.41
CA ILE A 115 -3.13 -12.77 -8.55
C ILE A 115 -3.75 -11.65 -9.37
N PRO A 116 -5.09 -11.58 -9.52
CA PRO A 116 -5.75 -10.44 -10.13
C PRO A 116 -5.45 -9.16 -9.35
N MET A 117 -5.16 -8.05 -10.03
CA MET A 117 -4.94 -6.75 -9.38
C MET A 117 -6.16 -6.33 -8.53
N ALA A 118 -7.37 -6.70 -8.96
CA ALA A 118 -8.60 -6.43 -8.21
C ALA A 118 -8.61 -7.05 -6.80
N ASP A 119 -7.98 -8.21 -6.59
CA ASP A 119 -7.90 -8.86 -5.28
C ASP A 119 -7.15 -7.98 -4.27
N ALA A 120 -6.06 -7.32 -4.71
CA ALA A 120 -5.32 -6.40 -3.86
C ALA A 120 -6.18 -5.22 -3.37
N GLN A 121 -7.12 -4.77 -4.20
CA GLN A 121 -7.97 -3.62 -3.90
C GLN A 121 -9.21 -3.96 -3.06
N THR A 122 -9.75 -5.19 -3.20
CA THR A 122 -11.09 -5.53 -2.69
C THR A 122 -11.09 -6.55 -1.56
N GLN A 123 -10.03 -7.35 -1.41
CA GLN A 123 -10.03 -8.51 -0.52
C GLN A 123 -9.23 -8.34 0.77
N GLY A 124 -8.59 -7.17 1.00
CA GLY A 124 -7.80 -6.94 2.22
C GLY A 124 -6.56 -7.84 2.31
N VAL A 125 -5.99 -8.19 1.16
CA VAL A 125 -4.78 -9.03 1.06
C VAL A 125 -3.59 -8.27 1.63
N ILE A 126 -2.77 -8.94 2.45
CA ILE A 126 -1.53 -8.37 2.97
C ILE A 126 -0.30 -9.12 2.45
N VAL A 127 0.81 -8.40 2.41
CA VAL A 127 2.16 -8.98 2.32
C VAL A 127 2.64 -9.16 3.76
N ALA A 128 2.26 -10.29 4.38
CA ALA A 128 2.60 -10.58 5.76
C ALA A 128 4.10 -10.74 5.93
N ARG A 129 4.65 -10.08 6.95
CA ARG A 129 6.04 -10.19 7.40
C ARG A 129 6.18 -10.77 8.81
N LEU A 130 5.07 -10.78 9.56
CA LEU A 130 5.00 -11.38 10.90
C LEU A 130 3.91 -12.45 10.93
N LEU A 131 4.18 -13.51 11.69
CA LEU A 131 3.26 -14.55 12.11
C LEU A 131 3.25 -14.59 13.64
N ASP A 132 2.07 -14.41 14.27
CA ASP A 132 1.94 -14.30 15.71
C ASP A 132 2.95 -13.32 16.32
N ASP A 133 3.03 -12.13 15.70
CA ASP A 133 3.90 -11.00 16.07
C ASP A 133 5.42 -11.29 16.00
N ARG A 134 5.84 -12.35 15.31
CA ARG A 134 7.25 -12.72 15.12
C ARG A 134 7.62 -12.76 13.64
N PRO A 135 8.85 -12.35 13.27
CA PRO A 135 9.35 -12.52 11.91
C PRO A 135 9.31 -13.99 11.48
N MET A 136 8.88 -14.23 10.25
CA MET A 136 8.84 -15.58 9.68
C MET A 136 10.20 -15.98 9.10
N ALA A 137 10.77 -17.07 9.57
CA ALA A 137 11.91 -17.67 8.92
C ALA A 137 11.51 -18.35 7.58
N VAL A 138 12.46 -18.57 6.69
CA VAL A 138 12.20 -19.25 5.39
C VAL A 138 11.54 -20.61 5.61
N ARG A 139 12.01 -21.41 6.59
CA ARG A 139 11.41 -22.71 6.95
C ARG A 139 9.95 -22.58 7.44
N ASP A 140 9.58 -21.40 7.95
CA ASP A 140 8.26 -21.10 8.52
C ASP A 140 7.42 -20.24 7.54
N LYS A 141 7.59 -20.44 6.24
CA LYS A 141 6.92 -19.77 5.12
C LYS A 141 7.31 -18.28 4.91
N GLY A 142 8.35 -17.78 5.60
CA GLY A 142 8.86 -16.42 5.43
C GLY A 142 9.90 -16.26 4.31
N PRO A 143 10.49 -15.08 4.20
CA PRO A 143 10.27 -13.90 5.04
C PRO A 143 8.97 -13.14 4.78
N LEU A 144 8.34 -13.34 3.61
CA LEU A 144 7.10 -12.68 3.20
C LEU A 144 6.08 -13.71 2.72
N PHE A 145 4.80 -13.44 3.03
CA PHE A 145 3.69 -14.29 2.65
C PHE A 145 2.52 -13.43 2.16
N VAL A 146 2.11 -13.57 0.91
CA VAL A 146 0.84 -13.00 0.43
C VAL A 146 -0.29 -13.85 0.96
N VAL A 147 -1.13 -13.28 1.82
CA VAL A 147 -2.21 -14.01 2.51
C VAL A 147 -3.51 -13.21 2.51
N TYR A 148 -4.61 -13.93 2.32
CA TYR A 148 -5.97 -13.41 2.36
C TYR A 148 -6.59 -13.56 3.76
N PRO A 149 -7.50 -12.67 4.18
CA PRO A 149 -8.24 -12.80 5.43
C PRO A 149 -9.38 -13.82 5.28
N PHE A 150 -9.06 -15.12 5.19
CA PHE A 150 -9.98 -16.19 4.81
C PHE A 150 -11.25 -16.27 5.67
N ASP A 151 -11.16 -15.91 6.96
CA ASP A 151 -12.32 -15.95 7.85
C ASP A 151 -13.21 -14.70 7.75
N SER A 152 -12.79 -13.65 7.01
CA SER A 152 -13.57 -12.41 6.84
C SER A 152 -14.78 -12.59 5.92
N LYS A 153 -14.68 -13.50 4.93
CA LYS A 153 -15.74 -13.80 3.95
C LYS A 153 -15.71 -15.27 3.61
N ALA A 154 -16.90 -15.89 3.50
CA ALA A 154 -17.03 -17.32 3.18
C ALA A 154 -16.40 -17.68 1.83
N GLU A 155 -16.50 -16.78 0.83
CA GLU A 155 -15.94 -16.96 -0.51
C GLU A 155 -14.42 -17.10 -0.54
N LEU A 156 -13.71 -16.46 0.42
CA LEU A 156 -12.26 -16.53 0.51
C LEU A 156 -11.76 -17.92 0.97
N ARG A 157 -12.62 -18.73 1.56
CA ARG A 157 -12.30 -20.10 1.99
C ARG A 157 -12.49 -21.09 0.84
N SER A 158 -11.77 -20.89 -0.25
CA SER A 158 -11.82 -21.74 -1.43
C SER A 158 -10.43 -22.01 -1.99
N SER A 159 -10.27 -23.07 -2.78
CA SER A 159 -9.01 -23.43 -3.44
C SER A 159 -8.42 -22.28 -4.24
N VAL A 160 -9.26 -21.48 -4.90
CA VAL A 160 -8.85 -20.33 -5.71
C VAL A 160 -8.01 -19.32 -4.89
N TYR A 161 -8.47 -18.93 -3.70
CA TYR A 161 -7.76 -17.97 -2.85
C TYR A 161 -6.61 -18.63 -2.09
N TYR A 162 -6.72 -19.92 -1.75
CA TYR A 162 -5.60 -20.67 -1.19
C TYR A 162 -4.44 -20.75 -2.20
N GLU A 163 -4.70 -21.02 -3.46
CA GLU A 163 -3.71 -21.06 -4.54
C GLU A 163 -3.09 -19.69 -4.83
N ARG A 164 -3.85 -18.60 -4.66
CA ARG A 164 -3.35 -17.21 -4.80
C ARG A 164 -2.52 -16.75 -3.61
N SER A 165 -2.48 -17.52 -2.54
CA SER A 165 -1.66 -17.20 -1.36
C SER A 165 -0.29 -17.84 -1.51
N ILE A 166 0.74 -17.01 -1.61
CA ILE A 166 2.11 -17.47 -1.86
C ILE A 166 3.03 -17.11 -0.71
N TRP A 167 3.65 -18.12 -0.11
CA TRP A 167 4.67 -17.96 0.91
C TRP A 167 6.07 -17.88 0.30
N GLN A 168 7.07 -17.46 1.11
CA GLN A 168 8.44 -17.23 0.65
C GLN A 168 8.49 -16.27 -0.56
N LEU A 169 7.59 -15.28 -0.59
CA LEU A 169 7.51 -14.33 -1.69
C LEU A 169 8.86 -13.62 -1.89
N LYS A 170 9.31 -13.57 -3.15
CA LYS A 170 10.57 -12.95 -3.57
C LYS A 170 10.37 -11.87 -4.62
N ARG A 171 9.41 -12.07 -5.54
CA ARG A 171 9.20 -11.18 -6.70
C ARG A 171 7.72 -11.06 -7.05
N MET A 172 7.36 -9.90 -7.59
CA MET A 172 6.10 -9.66 -8.28
C MET A 172 6.37 -8.98 -9.62
N SER A 173 5.82 -9.50 -10.73
CA SER A 173 5.80 -8.85 -12.03
C SER A 173 4.38 -8.39 -12.35
N ILE A 174 4.25 -7.11 -12.71
CA ILE A 174 2.96 -6.47 -12.98
C ILE A 174 2.69 -6.45 -14.49
N GLU A 175 1.53 -7.00 -14.93
CA GLU A 175 1.10 -7.11 -16.33
C GLU A 175 -0.31 -6.55 -16.56
#